data_7999a52f3ebe46b63276f1fa16648aba
#
_entry.id   7999a52f3ebe46b63276f1fa16648aba
#
_cell.length_a   1.000
_cell.length_b   1.000
_cell.length_c   1.000
_cell.angle_alpha   90.00
_cell.angle_beta   90.00
_cell.angle_gamma   90.00
#
_symmetry.space_group_name_H-M   'P 1'
#
loop_
_entity.id
_entity.type
_entity.pdbx_description
1 polymer ?
#
loop_
_entity_poly.entity_id
_entity_poly.type
_entity_poly.pdbx_seq_one_letter_code
_entity_poly.pdbx_strand_id
1 'polypeptide(L)'
;MVFDTTEATQSAFISGRCDVYTTDMSDLAGVRMIAPDPSKFVILPETISKEPLGPAVRRGDWEWFEIVRWSFMAFLGAEELGVTQANVDDMRKNSRDPNVMRLVGAGEDMGRMLGLDKDWSYRIIKQVGNYGESWTKYFGPTSPLNLPRGMNRLWTDGGLMYAMPIR
;
A
#
# COMPACT_ATOMS: atom_id res chain seq x y z
N MET A 1 -31.08 3.80 7.40
CA MET A 1 -30.91 4.44 8.71
C MET A 1 -29.72 5.37 8.62
N VAL A 2 -29.76 6.57 9.14
CA VAL A 2 -28.65 7.55 9.12
C VAL A 2 -28.17 7.72 10.55
N PHE A 3 -26.86 7.77 10.74
CA PHE A 3 -26.21 7.98 12.03
C PHE A 3 -25.19 9.13 11.89
N ASP A 4 -24.93 9.83 13.00
CA ASP A 4 -24.06 11.02 12.99
C ASP A 4 -22.57 10.67 13.02
N THR A 5 -22.21 9.44 13.43
CA THR A 5 -20.80 9.00 13.50
C THR A 5 -20.61 7.58 12.95
N THR A 6 -19.39 7.29 12.53
CA THR A 6 -18.96 5.96 12.05
C THR A 6 -19.15 4.91 13.16
N GLU A 7 -18.78 5.24 14.39
CA GLU A 7 -18.90 4.33 15.56
C GLU A 7 -20.35 3.96 15.83
N ALA A 8 -21.28 4.93 15.73
CA ALA A 8 -22.72 4.67 15.90
C ALA A 8 -23.25 3.75 14.78
N THR A 9 -22.78 3.93 13.54
CA THR A 9 -23.14 3.08 12.41
C THR A 9 -22.63 1.65 12.60
N GLN A 10 -21.36 1.48 12.98
CA GLN A 10 -20.74 0.18 13.24
C GLN A 10 -21.45 -0.54 14.41
N SER A 11 -21.72 0.17 15.49
CA SER A 11 -22.46 -0.38 16.66
C SER A 11 -23.86 -0.84 16.28
N ALA A 12 -24.57 -0.08 15.45
CA ALA A 12 -25.90 -0.46 14.96
C ALA A 12 -25.87 -1.73 14.11
N PHE A 13 -24.86 -1.87 13.25
CA PHE A 13 -24.64 -3.08 12.45
C PHE A 13 -24.29 -4.29 13.32
N ILE A 14 -23.30 -4.17 14.20
CA ILE A 14 -22.85 -5.26 15.09
C ILE A 14 -23.99 -5.73 16.01
N SER A 15 -24.83 -4.81 16.49
CA SER A 15 -25.98 -5.14 17.34
C SER A 15 -27.21 -5.69 16.59
N GLY A 16 -27.14 -5.84 15.25
CA GLY A 16 -28.21 -6.38 14.43
C GLY A 16 -29.37 -5.40 14.17
N ARG A 17 -29.15 -4.10 14.33
CA ARG A 17 -30.13 -3.07 13.92
C ARG A 17 -30.11 -2.82 12.41
N CYS A 18 -29.03 -3.22 11.73
CA CYS A 18 -28.86 -3.19 10.28
C CYS A 18 -28.32 -4.55 9.81
N ASP A 19 -28.85 -5.04 8.71
CA ASP A 19 -28.44 -6.32 8.12
C ASP A 19 -27.21 -6.17 7.19
N VAL A 20 -26.97 -4.95 6.69
CA VAL A 20 -25.89 -4.64 5.74
C VAL A 20 -25.17 -3.37 6.18
N TYR A 21 -23.85 -3.41 6.09
CA TYR A 21 -22.96 -2.27 6.27
C TYR A 21 -22.04 -2.13 5.06
N THR A 22 -21.88 -0.91 4.55
CA THR A 22 -21.05 -0.62 3.37
C THR A 22 -20.01 0.43 3.69
N THR A 23 -18.75 0.14 3.41
CA THR A 23 -17.62 1.06 3.51
C THR A 23 -16.43 0.45 2.73
N ASP A 24 -15.22 0.99 2.88
CA ASP A 24 -14.00 0.42 2.31
C ASP A 24 -13.76 -1.01 2.81
N MET A 25 -13.18 -1.86 1.95
CA MET A 25 -12.88 -3.25 2.29
C MET A 25 -11.98 -3.36 3.54
N SER A 26 -11.02 -2.46 3.70
CA SER A 26 -10.14 -2.42 4.87
C SER A 26 -10.88 -2.08 6.16
N ASP A 27 -11.84 -1.14 6.11
CA ASP A 27 -12.71 -0.80 7.24
C ASP A 27 -13.66 -1.94 7.55
N LEU A 28 -14.30 -2.56 6.54
CA LEU A 28 -15.15 -3.76 6.73
C LEU A 28 -14.39 -4.89 7.44
N ALA A 29 -13.14 -5.13 7.06
CA ALA A 29 -12.30 -6.14 7.70
C ALA A 29 -11.97 -5.78 9.15
N GLY A 30 -11.67 -4.51 9.41
CA GLY A 30 -11.46 -3.98 10.76
C GLY A 30 -12.69 -4.14 11.65
N VAL A 31 -13.87 -3.75 11.16
CA VAL A 31 -15.15 -3.89 11.88
C VAL A 31 -15.46 -5.36 12.17
N ARG A 32 -15.27 -6.25 11.20
CA ARG A 32 -15.43 -7.70 11.41
C ARG A 32 -14.49 -8.22 12.49
N MET A 33 -13.22 -7.77 12.49
CA MET A 33 -12.21 -8.23 13.45
C MET A 33 -12.57 -7.86 14.92
N ILE A 34 -13.18 -6.70 15.14
CA ILE A 34 -13.58 -6.24 16.49
C ILE A 34 -14.96 -6.74 16.93
N ALA A 35 -15.71 -7.38 16.03
CA ALA A 35 -17.01 -7.94 16.38
C ALA A 35 -16.88 -9.06 17.42
N PRO A 36 -17.84 -9.23 18.34
CA PRO A 36 -17.83 -10.28 19.37
C PRO A 36 -17.71 -11.70 18.80
N ASP A 37 -18.25 -11.91 17.61
CA ASP A 37 -18.15 -13.16 16.86
C ASP A 37 -17.93 -12.85 15.37
N PRO A 38 -16.67 -12.73 14.92
CA PRO A 38 -16.35 -12.40 13.52
C PRO A 38 -16.91 -13.39 12.48
N SER A 39 -17.19 -14.65 12.89
CA SER A 39 -17.69 -15.69 11.99
C SER A 39 -19.13 -15.43 11.49
N LYS A 40 -19.86 -14.57 12.18
CA LYS A 40 -21.23 -14.17 11.81
C LYS A 40 -21.29 -13.11 10.71
N PHE A 41 -20.15 -12.53 10.34
CA PHE A 41 -20.08 -11.44 9.38
C PHE A 41 -19.30 -11.86 8.14
N VAL A 42 -19.88 -11.62 6.97
CA VAL A 42 -19.29 -11.94 5.67
C VAL A 42 -19.03 -10.65 4.90
N ILE A 43 -17.81 -10.50 4.37
CA ILE A 43 -17.51 -9.48 3.37
C ILE A 43 -17.82 -10.08 2.00
N LEU A 44 -18.77 -9.48 1.29
CA LEU A 44 -19.17 -9.94 -0.03
C LEU A 44 -18.05 -9.66 -1.06
N PRO A 45 -17.88 -10.52 -2.06
CA PRO A 45 -16.85 -10.34 -3.09
C PRO A 45 -17.19 -9.22 -4.10
N GLU A 46 -18.45 -8.81 -4.17
CA GLU A 46 -18.92 -7.78 -5.08
C GLU A 46 -18.43 -6.39 -4.64
N THR A 47 -17.75 -5.69 -5.54
CA THR A 47 -17.33 -4.31 -5.34
C THR A 47 -18.36 -3.38 -5.97
N ILE A 48 -19.04 -2.58 -5.14
CA ILE A 48 -20.12 -1.67 -5.56
C ILE A 48 -19.65 -0.24 -5.81
N SER A 49 -18.46 0.13 -5.35
CA SER A 49 -17.86 1.46 -5.53
C SER A 49 -16.33 1.36 -5.67
N LYS A 50 -15.68 2.48 -5.97
CA LYS A 50 -14.22 2.60 -6.05
C LYS A 50 -13.76 3.64 -5.04
N GLU A 51 -12.82 3.24 -4.18
CA GLU A 51 -12.22 4.09 -3.16
C GLU A 51 -10.70 4.17 -3.38
N PRO A 52 -10.22 5.08 -4.26
CA PRO A 52 -8.79 5.21 -4.55
C PRO A 52 -8.09 5.97 -3.43
N LEU A 53 -7.79 5.27 -2.34
CA LEU A 53 -7.10 5.82 -1.19
C LEU A 53 -5.63 6.13 -1.51
N GLY A 54 -5.09 7.18 -0.92
CA GLY A 54 -3.70 7.58 -1.10
C GLY A 54 -3.22 8.54 -0.02
N PRO A 55 -1.91 8.76 0.10
CA PRO A 55 -1.36 9.75 1.02
C PRO A 55 -1.84 11.15 0.66
N ALA A 56 -2.23 11.94 1.66
CA ALA A 56 -2.58 13.34 1.50
C ALA A 56 -1.44 14.23 1.99
N VAL A 57 -1.13 15.28 1.23
CA VAL A 57 -0.13 16.29 1.59
C VAL A 57 -0.75 17.68 1.61
N ARG A 58 -0.07 18.64 2.28
CA ARG A 58 -0.53 20.03 2.31
C ARG A 58 -0.56 20.61 0.90
N ARG A 59 -1.67 21.26 0.56
CA ARG A 59 -1.83 21.95 -0.74
C ARG A 59 -0.78 23.06 -0.88
N GLY A 60 -0.12 23.11 -2.04
CA GLY A 60 0.89 24.12 -2.37
C GLY A 60 2.31 23.74 -1.96
N ASP A 61 2.50 22.64 -1.25
CA ASP A 61 3.82 22.10 -0.92
C ASP A 61 4.23 21.07 -2.00
N TRP A 62 4.71 21.58 -3.12
CA TRP A 62 5.05 20.77 -4.29
C TRP A 62 6.31 19.94 -4.08
N GLU A 63 7.28 20.43 -3.32
CA GLU A 63 8.51 19.69 -3.02
C GLU A 63 8.17 18.44 -2.18
N TRP A 64 7.41 18.61 -1.11
CA TRP A 64 6.95 17.48 -0.30
C TRP A 64 6.05 16.53 -1.08
N PHE A 65 5.17 17.06 -1.92
CA PHE A 65 4.32 16.23 -2.79
C PHE A 65 5.16 15.32 -3.69
N GLU A 66 6.20 15.85 -4.36
CA GLU A 66 7.06 15.04 -5.23
C GLU A 66 7.87 14.00 -4.42
N ILE A 67 8.34 14.33 -3.22
CA ILE A 67 9.00 13.37 -2.35
C ILE A 67 8.07 12.21 -1.99
N VAL A 68 6.85 12.50 -1.55
CA VAL A 68 5.85 11.47 -1.18
C VAL A 68 5.46 10.64 -2.40
N ARG A 69 5.20 11.28 -3.53
CA ARG A 69 4.84 10.61 -4.79
C ARG A 69 5.94 9.64 -5.25
N TRP A 70 7.18 10.11 -5.34
CA TRP A 70 8.29 9.27 -5.81
C TRP A 70 8.70 8.22 -4.79
N SER A 71 8.52 8.48 -3.50
CA SER A 71 8.67 7.45 -2.47
C SER A 71 7.69 6.30 -2.68
N PHE A 72 6.43 6.61 -3.01
CA PHE A 72 5.45 5.59 -3.34
C PHE A 72 5.79 4.86 -4.65
N MET A 73 6.25 5.58 -5.68
CA MET A 73 6.68 4.95 -6.94
C MET A 73 7.89 4.05 -6.75
N ALA A 74 8.88 4.45 -5.93
CA ALA A 74 10.02 3.61 -5.59
C ALA A 74 9.61 2.34 -4.83
N PHE A 75 8.71 2.48 -3.90
CA PHE A 75 8.16 1.40 -3.08
C PHE A 75 7.40 0.36 -3.93
N LEU A 76 6.60 0.83 -4.88
CA LEU A 76 5.87 -0.01 -5.82
C LEU A 76 6.80 -0.60 -6.89
N GLY A 77 7.71 0.20 -7.45
CA GLY A 77 8.69 -0.26 -8.45
C GLY A 77 9.66 -1.29 -7.88
N ALA A 78 9.95 -1.24 -6.58
CA ALA A 78 10.73 -2.27 -5.92
C ALA A 78 10.06 -3.65 -5.99
N GLU A 79 8.75 -3.71 -5.85
CA GLU A 79 8.00 -4.96 -6.02
C GLU A 79 8.08 -5.46 -7.48
N GLU A 80 7.85 -4.57 -8.46
CA GLU A 80 7.94 -4.92 -9.89
C GLU A 80 9.32 -5.46 -10.29
N LEU A 81 10.38 -4.94 -9.68
CA LEU A 81 11.76 -5.32 -9.95
C LEU A 81 12.27 -6.47 -9.06
N GLY A 82 11.41 -7.02 -8.21
CA GLY A 82 11.77 -8.09 -7.27
C GLY A 82 12.77 -7.69 -6.19
N VAL A 83 12.86 -6.38 -5.88
CA VAL A 83 13.71 -5.86 -4.81
C VAL A 83 12.93 -5.87 -3.51
N THR A 84 13.46 -6.57 -2.51
CA THR A 84 12.83 -6.78 -1.20
C THR A 84 13.71 -6.26 -0.08
N GLN A 85 13.15 -6.14 1.13
CA GLN A 85 13.92 -5.81 2.32
C GLN A 85 15.11 -6.77 2.53
N ALA A 86 14.90 -8.05 2.25
CA ALA A 86 15.91 -9.08 2.45
C ALA A 86 17.05 -9.04 1.43
N ASN A 87 16.76 -8.68 0.16
CA ASN A 87 17.75 -8.73 -0.91
C ASN A 87 18.31 -7.37 -1.34
N VAL A 88 17.79 -6.24 -0.85
CA VAL A 88 18.17 -4.89 -1.31
C VAL A 88 19.67 -4.61 -1.20
N ASP A 89 20.35 -5.15 -0.19
CA ASP A 89 21.81 -4.98 -0.03
C ASP A 89 22.59 -5.70 -1.13
N ASP A 90 22.17 -6.92 -1.45
CA ASP A 90 22.75 -7.71 -2.53
C ASP A 90 22.47 -7.07 -3.89
N MET A 91 21.22 -6.66 -4.13
CA MET A 91 20.81 -5.96 -5.35
C MET A 91 21.61 -4.67 -5.55
N ARG A 92 21.84 -3.89 -4.49
CA ARG A 92 22.66 -2.67 -4.55
C ARG A 92 24.12 -2.96 -4.95
N LYS A 93 24.66 -4.07 -4.47
CA LYS A 93 26.06 -4.44 -4.69
C LYS A 93 26.30 -5.14 -6.01
N ASN A 94 25.38 -6.02 -6.43
CA ASN A 94 25.65 -7.01 -7.47
C ASN A 94 24.76 -6.88 -8.71
N SER A 95 23.64 -6.15 -8.65
CA SER A 95 22.74 -6.00 -9.80
C SER A 95 23.43 -5.26 -10.94
N ARG A 96 23.12 -5.72 -12.16
CA ARG A 96 23.52 -5.07 -13.43
C ARG A 96 22.33 -4.53 -14.20
N ASP A 97 21.12 -4.71 -13.69
CA ASP A 97 19.91 -4.12 -14.27
C ASP A 97 19.92 -2.61 -14.02
N PRO A 98 19.89 -1.78 -15.06
CA PRO A 98 19.92 -0.32 -14.91
C PRO A 98 18.74 0.23 -14.09
N ASN A 99 17.57 -0.42 -14.14
CA ASN A 99 16.40 0.00 -13.37
C ASN A 99 16.60 -0.27 -11.87
N VAL A 100 17.10 -1.47 -11.54
CA VAL A 100 17.45 -1.82 -10.17
C VAL A 100 18.57 -0.91 -9.66
N MET A 101 19.63 -0.67 -10.45
CA MET A 101 20.73 0.20 -10.04
C MET A 101 20.26 1.62 -9.73
N ARG A 102 19.36 2.21 -10.51
CA ARG A 102 18.77 3.52 -10.22
C ARG A 102 17.94 3.47 -8.95
N LEU A 103 17.08 2.45 -8.81
CA LEU A 103 16.21 2.29 -7.63
C LEU A 103 17.01 2.17 -6.33
N VAL A 104 18.12 1.42 -6.32
CA VAL A 104 18.92 1.20 -5.10
C VAL A 104 20.06 2.21 -4.91
N GLY A 105 20.11 3.27 -5.73
CA GLY A 105 21.14 4.31 -5.65
C GLY A 105 22.55 3.84 -6.03
N ALA A 106 22.68 2.75 -6.79
CA ALA A 106 23.97 2.27 -7.34
C ALA A 106 24.28 2.90 -8.72
N GLY A 107 23.28 3.40 -9.43
CA GLY A 107 23.38 4.05 -10.74
C GLY A 107 23.51 5.57 -10.65
N GLU A 108 22.76 6.28 -11.48
CA GLU A 108 22.66 7.74 -11.47
C GLU A 108 22.04 8.27 -10.18
N ASP A 109 22.38 9.51 -9.82
CA ASP A 109 21.81 10.17 -8.62
C ASP A 109 20.44 10.76 -8.93
N MET A 110 19.40 9.95 -8.75
CA MET A 110 18.01 10.37 -8.94
C MET A 110 17.45 11.12 -7.73
N GLY A 111 18.07 11.00 -6.57
CA GLY A 111 17.66 11.72 -5.33
C GLY A 111 17.87 13.22 -5.46
N ARG A 112 18.91 13.64 -6.20
CA ARG A 112 19.24 15.07 -6.39
C ARG A 112 18.06 15.90 -6.90
N MET A 113 17.21 15.34 -7.77
CA MET A 113 16.05 16.05 -8.33
C MET A 113 14.95 16.28 -7.28
N LEU A 114 14.98 15.52 -6.20
CA LEU A 114 14.05 15.64 -5.06
C LEU A 114 14.69 16.35 -3.86
N GLY A 115 15.93 16.85 -3.99
CA GLY A 115 16.68 17.39 -2.85
C GLY A 115 17.06 16.33 -1.80
N LEU A 116 17.10 15.06 -2.19
CA LEU A 116 17.41 13.93 -1.32
C LEU A 116 18.77 13.31 -1.67
N ASP A 117 19.30 12.52 -0.74
CA ASP A 117 20.51 11.74 -0.98
C ASP A 117 20.28 10.68 -2.06
N LYS A 118 21.35 10.28 -2.74
CA LYS A 118 21.34 9.30 -3.81
C LYS A 118 20.68 7.95 -3.43
N ASP A 119 20.77 7.57 -2.16
CA ASP A 119 20.29 6.28 -1.65
C ASP A 119 18.91 6.35 -0.96
N TRP A 120 18.13 7.41 -1.20
CA TRP A 120 16.83 7.64 -0.58
C TRP A 120 15.87 6.46 -0.74
N SER A 121 15.74 5.93 -1.95
CA SER A 121 14.86 4.79 -2.26
C SER A 121 15.37 3.46 -1.69
N TYR A 122 16.70 3.24 -1.72
CA TYR A 122 17.31 2.11 -1.02
C TYR A 122 16.96 2.12 0.48
N ARG A 123 17.03 3.29 1.14
CA ARG A 123 16.69 3.41 2.56
C ARG A 123 15.23 3.06 2.84
N ILE A 124 14.32 3.44 1.96
CA ILE A 124 12.90 3.07 2.08
C ILE A 124 12.78 1.54 2.06
N ILE A 125 13.31 0.88 1.03
CA ILE A 125 13.19 -0.57 0.86
C ILE A 125 13.90 -1.30 2.02
N LYS A 126 15.06 -0.81 2.44
CA LYS A 126 15.81 -1.39 3.56
C LYS A 126 15.04 -1.35 4.89
N GLN A 127 14.28 -0.30 5.13
CA GLN A 127 13.56 -0.10 6.40
C GLN A 127 12.18 -0.76 6.41
N VAL A 128 11.43 -0.70 5.31
CA VAL A 128 10.03 -1.09 5.28
C VAL A 128 9.69 -2.16 4.21
N GLY A 129 10.65 -2.57 3.40
CA GLY A 129 10.43 -3.48 2.29
C GLY A 129 9.82 -2.79 1.08
N ASN A 130 9.22 -3.59 0.19
CA ASN A 130 8.46 -3.12 -0.96
C ASN A 130 6.94 -3.14 -0.68
N TYR A 131 6.14 -2.68 -1.65
CA TYR A 131 4.69 -2.60 -1.50
C TYR A 131 4.04 -3.96 -1.21
N GLY A 132 4.47 -5.03 -1.89
CA GLY A 132 3.94 -6.38 -1.65
C GLY A 132 4.27 -6.94 -0.27
N GLU A 133 5.48 -6.67 0.23
CA GLU A 133 5.87 -7.04 1.60
C GLU A 133 5.02 -6.29 2.64
N SER A 134 4.81 -4.99 2.45
CA SER A 134 3.96 -4.18 3.32
C SER A 134 2.49 -4.61 3.25
N TRP A 135 1.96 -4.90 2.05
CA TRP A 135 0.62 -5.45 1.93
C TRP A 135 0.48 -6.75 2.72
N THR A 136 1.40 -7.70 2.51
CA THR A 136 1.41 -9.00 3.19
C THR A 136 1.40 -8.84 4.70
N LYS A 137 2.20 -7.90 5.22
CA LYS A 137 2.34 -7.63 6.64
C LYS A 137 1.11 -6.99 7.27
N TYR A 138 0.51 -6.00 6.62
CA TYR A 138 -0.51 -5.15 7.25
C TYR A 138 -1.95 -5.51 6.85
N PHE A 139 -2.16 -6.07 5.68
CA PHE A 139 -3.49 -6.41 5.16
C PHE A 139 -3.62 -7.88 4.76
N GLY A 140 -2.55 -8.49 4.30
CA GLY A 140 -2.52 -9.80 3.66
C GLY A 140 -2.42 -10.98 4.63
N PRO A 141 -1.86 -12.10 4.15
CA PRO A 141 -1.90 -13.39 4.86
C PRO A 141 -1.27 -13.43 6.25
N THR A 142 -0.32 -12.52 6.53
CA THR A 142 0.32 -12.44 7.84
C THR A 142 -0.33 -11.42 8.77
N SER A 143 -1.35 -10.71 8.28
CA SER A 143 -2.15 -9.78 9.06
C SER A 143 -3.41 -10.47 9.62
N PRO A 144 -3.90 -10.05 10.79
CA PRO A 144 -5.22 -10.48 11.28
C PRO A 144 -6.37 -10.18 10.32
N LEU A 145 -6.23 -9.20 9.42
CA LEU A 145 -7.23 -8.85 8.42
C LEU A 145 -7.36 -9.91 7.33
N ASN A 146 -6.26 -10.55 6.95
CA ASN A 146 -6.15 -11.60 5.94
C ASN A 146 -6.92 -11.28 4.64
N LEU A 147 -6.70 -10.07 4.10
CA LEU A 147 -7.36 -9.59 2.89
C LEU A 147 -6.60 -10.05 1.64
N PRO A 148 -7.31 -10.47 0.58
CA PRO A 148 -6.72 -10.69 -0.73
C PRO A 148 -6.30 -9.34 -1.34
N ARG A 149 -5.22 -9.32 -2.11
CA ARG A 149 -4.77 -8.09 -2.79
C ARG A 149 -5.77 -7.55 -3.81
N GLY A 150 -6.54 -8.44 -4.45
CA GLY A 150 -7.53 -8.03 -5.46
C GLY A 150 -6.91 -7.13 -6.53
N MET A 151 -7.51 -5.97 -6.76
CA MET A 151 -7.02 -4.97 -7.73
C MET A 151 -5.75 -4.24 -7.27
N ASN A 152 -5.32 -4.37 -6.01
CA ASN A 152 -4.05 -3.82 -5.51
C ASN A 152 -2.82 -4.67 -5.91
N ARG A 153 -2.99 -5.72 -6.71
CA ARG A 153 -1.88 -6.45 -7.32
C ARG A 153 -1.19 -5.60 -8.38
N LEU A 154 0.05 -5.96 -8.69
CA LEU A 154 0.76 -5.36 -9.83
C LEU A 154 -0.03 -5.55 -11.13
N TRP A 155 0.15 -4.63 -12.06
CA TRP A 155 -0.45 -4.72 -13.40
C TRP A 155 -0.04 -6.00 -14.15
N THR A 156 1.18 -6.48 -13.93
CA THR A 156 1.69 -7.75 -14.45
C THR A 156 0.93 -8.97 -13.95
N ASP A 157 0.27 -8.84 -12.78
CA ASP A 157 -0.52 -9.88 -12.14
C ASP A 157 -2.03 -9.62 -12.28
N GLY A 158 -2.42 -8.75 -13.22
CA GLY A 158 -3.80 -8.40 -13.50
C GLY A 158 -4.43 -7.43 -12.51
N GLY A 159 -3.62 -6.70 -11.73
CA GLY A 159 -4.06 -5.62 -10.84
C GLY A 159 -3.96 -4.23 -11.47
N LEU A 160 -4.11 -3.19 -10.68
CA LEU A 160 -4.04 -1.79 -11.09
C LEU A 160 -2.74 -1.08 -10.67
N MET A 161 -1.90 -1.74 -9.87
CA MET A 161 -0.69 -1.11 -9.35
C MET A 161 0.38 -1.07 -10.44
N TYR A 162 0.73 0.16 -10.85
CA TYR A 162 1.67 0.45 -11.94
C TYR A 162 2.63 1.54 -11.50
N ALA A 163 3.91 1.22 -11.38
CA ALA A 163 4.92 2.20 -11.00
C ALA A 163 5.40 3.02 -12.21
N MET A 164 5.53 4.32 -12.04
CA MET A 164 6.30 5.14 -12.99
C MET A 164 7.79 4.81 -12.84
N PRO A 165 8.51 4.57 -13.94
CA PRO A 165 9.94 4.24 -13.86
C PRO A 165 10.76 5.44 -13.38
N ILE A 166 11.71 5.17 -12.47
CA ILE A 166 12.70 6.15 -12.01
C ILE A 166 13.77 6.27 -13.10
N ARG A 167 13.74 7.40 -13.84
CA ARG A 167 14.67 7.68 -14.94
C ARG A 167 14.66 9.17 -15.35
#